data_8f322ab8b0827e2f1b52882f2363b5d3
#
_entry.id   8f322ab8b0827e2f1b52882f2363b5d3
#
_cell.length_a   1.000
_cell.length_b   1.000
_cell.length_c   1.000
_cell.angle_alpha   90.00
_cell.angle_beta   90.00
_cell.angle_gamma   90.00
#
_symmetry.space_group_name_H-M   'P 1'
#
loop_
_entity.id
_entity.type
_entity.pdbx_description
1 polymer ?
#
loop_
_entity_poly.entity_id
_entity_poly.type
_entity_poly.pdbx_seq_one_letter_code
_entity_poly.pdbx_strand_id
1 'polypeptide(L)'
;MKAKYSVYFGLGLIILLALSRLIPHPPNFTPILGMAVFSGAIINKKIVAYLVPLAAMLLSDLYLGFHSGMPIIYFTLAVCVLIGTFIESRVTILNSILGITAGVLVFYLITNFTVWYGSGMYENSFSGLITCYVMGLPFLQNTFISSLIYGM
;
A
#
# COMPACT_ATOMS: atom_id res chain seq x y z
N MET A 1 12.31 15.59 -23.29
CA MET A 1 11.12 14.73 -23.58
C MET A 1 10.74 13.79 -22.44
N LYS A 2 11.69 13.19 -21.71
CA LYS A 2 11.40 12.21 -20.63
C LYS A 2 10.57 12.75 -19.44
N ALA A 3 10.70 14.02 -19.06
CA ALA A 3 10.00 14.58 -17.89
C ALA A 3 8.49 14.82 -18.10
N LYS A 4 8.06 15.12 -19.33
CA LYS A 4 6.66 15.43 -19.65
C LYS A 4 5.77 14.18 -19.58
N TYR A 5 6.25 13.06 -20.09
CA TYR A 5 5.54 11.78 -20.02
C TYR A 5 5.43 11.25 -18.58
N SER A 6 6.43 11.52 -17.73
CA SER A 6 6.42 11.12 -16.33
C SER A 6 5.27 11.76 -15.52
N VAL A 7 4.91 13.02 -15.79
CA VAL A 7 3.83 13.72 -15.07
C VAL A 7 2.46 13.20 -15.49
N TYR A 8 2.18 13.12 -16.80
CA TYR A 8 0.91 12.60 -17.31
C TYR A 8 0.70 11.12 -16.94
N PHE A 9 1.77 10.33 -16.99
CA PHE A 9 1.74 8.95 -16.54
C PHE A 9 1.39 8.86 -15.04
N GLY A 10 2.04 9.68 -14.21
CA GLY A 10 1.73 9.74 -12.77
C GLY A 10 0.29 10.15 -12.49
N LEU A 11 -0.24 11.17 -13.19
CA LEU A 11 -1.64 11.59 -13.06
C LEU A 11 -2.62 10.49 -13.48
N GLY A 12 -2.34 9.80 -14.58
CA GLY A 12 -3.13 8.66 -15.02
C GLY A 12 -3.17 7.53 -13.98
N LEU A 13 -2.02 7.20 -13.39
CA LEU A 13 -1.94 6.20 -12.33
C LEU A 13 -2.74 6.63 -11.08
N ILE A 14 -2.66 7.89 -10.65
CA ILE A 14 -3.41 8.41 -9.51
C ILE A 14 -4.91 8.19 -9.73
N ILE A 15 -5.41 8.57 -10.90
CA ILE A 15 -6.84 8.43 -11.22
C ILE A 15 -7.24 6.95 -11.26
N LEU A 16 -6.49 6.10 -11.94
CA LEU A 16 -6.79 4.67 -12.03
C LEU A 16 -6.79 3.98 -10.67
N LEU A 17 -5.80 4.30 -9.82
CA LEU A 17 -5.71 3.75 -8.47
C LEU A 17 -6.85 4.24 -7.57
N ALA A 18 -7.21 5.52 -7.66
CA ALA A 18 -8.33 6.06 -6.90
C ALA A 18 -9.65 5.40 -7.32
N LEU A 19 -9.90 5.29 -8.63
CA LEU A 19 -11.11 4.63 -9.16
C LEU A 19 -11.17 3.14 -8.80
N SER A 20 -10.04 2.43 -8.79
CA SER A 20 -10.01 1.02 -8.44
C SER A 20 -10.52 0.73 -7.02
N ARG A 21 -10.35 1.68 -6.09
CA ARG A 21 -10.86 1.56 -4.72
C ARG A 21 -12.37 1.79 -4.60
N LEU A 22 -12.99 2.42 -5.59
CA LEU A 22 -14.43 2.67 -5.62
C LEU A 22 -15.23 1.49 -6.20
N ILE A 23 -14.55 0.58 -6.89
CA ILE A 23 -15.17 -0.62 -7.44
C ILE A 23 -15.31 -1.66 -6.32
N PRO A 24 -16.46 -2.37 -6.19
CA PRO A 24 -16.60 -3.43 -5.21
C PRO A 24 -15.51 -4.49 -5.34
N HIS A 25 -14.80 -4.77 -4.26
CA HIS A 25 -13.71 -5.73 -4.19
C HIS A 25 -13.65 -6.39 -2.79
N PRO A 26 -13.03 -7.57 -2.65
CA PRO A 26 -12.77 -8.15 -1.33
C PRO A 26 -11.95 -7.19 -0.44
N PRO A 27 -12.12 -7.23 0.88
CA PRO A 27 -11.36 -6.37 1.79
C PRO A 27 -9.85 -6.45 1.54
N ASN A 28 -9.21 -5.29 1.44
CA ASN A 28 -7.78 -5.11 1.13
C ASN A 28 -7.31 -5.65 -0.25
N PHE A 29 -8.22 -6.07 -1.13
CA PHE A 29 -7.89 -6.49 -2.48
C PHE A 29 -7.83 -5.27 -3.42
N THR A 30 -6.80 -4.43 -3.26
CA THR A 30 -6.62 -3.21 -4.05
C THR A 30 -5.21 -3.13 -4.62
N PRO A 31 -5.01 -2.41 -5.74
CA PRO A 31 -3.67 -2.24 -6.34
C PRO A 31 -2.75 -1.30 -5.55
N ILE A 32 -3.25 -0.55 -4.58
CA ILE A 32 -2.56 0.60 -3.97
C ILE A 32 -1.19 0.22 -3.41
N LEU A 33 -1.10 -0.88 -2.64
CA LEU A 33 0.15 -1.24 -1.97
C LEU A 33 1.20 -1.76 -2.96
N GLY A 34 0.82 -2.65 -3.87
CA GLY A 34 1.71 -3.12 -4.94
C GLY A 34 2.22 -1.97 -5.79
N MET A 35 1.32 -1.04 -6.15
CA MET A 35 1.67 0.17 -6.90
C MET A 35 2.50 1.17 -6.09
N ALA A 36 2.42 1.18 -4.77
CA ALA A 36 3.32 1.99 -3.94
C ALA A 36 4.77 1.49 -4.06
N VAL A 37 4.99 0.17 -3.95
CA VAL A 37 6.32 -0.43 -4.19
C VAL A 37 6.78 -0.19 -5.62
N PHE A 38 5.91 -0.43 -6.61
CA PHE A 38 6.20 -0.21 -8.02
C PHE A 38 6.58 1.26 -8.32
N SER A 39 5.85 2.22 -7.79
CA SER A 39 6.14 3.64 -7.99
C SER A 39 7.51 4.02 -7.48
N GLY A 40 7.91 3.50 -6.31
CA GLY A 40 9.24 3.68 -5.75
C GLY A 40 10.35 3.08 -6.61
N ALA A 41 10.08 1.91 -7.25
CA ALA A 41 11.04 1.19 -8.07
C ALA A 41 11.26 1.82 -9.46
N ILE A 42 10.23 2.45 -10.05
CA ILE A 42 10.26 2.84 -11.47
C ILE A 42 10.25 4.36 -11.67
N ILE A 43 9.65 5.12 -10.75
CA ILE A 43 9.52 6.56 -10.91
C ILE A 43 10.78 7.27 -10.41
N ASN A 44 11.60 7.80 -11.31
CA ASN A 44 12.86 8.48 -11.00
C ASN A 44 12.69 9.72 -10.11
N LYS A 45 11.60 10.49 -10.29
CA LYS A 45 11.29 11.64 -9.44
C LYS A 45 10.67 11.16 -8.13
N LYS A 46 11.45 11.14 -7.05
CA LYS A 46 11.01 10.62 -5.73
C LYS A 46 9.71 11.27 -5.23
N ILE A 47 9.57 12.60 -5.37
CA ILE A 47 8.33 13.30 -5.01
C ILE A 47 7.12 12.71 -5.76
N VAL A 48 7.25 12.45 -7.06
CA VAL A 48 6.17 11.86 -7.88
C VAL A 48 5.90 10.42 -7.44
N ALA A 49 6.95 9.64 -7.13
CA ALA A 49 6.81 8.27 -6.64
C ALA A 49 5.96 8.19 -5.37
N TYR A 50 6.16 9.11 -4.42
CA TYR A 50 5.33 9.20 -3.21
C TYR A 50 3.93 9.76 -3.49
N LEU A 51 3.81 10.77 -4.36
CA LEU A 51 2.53 11.39 -4.67
C LEU A 51 1.54 10.41 -5.33
N VAL A 52 2.00 9.48 -6.16
CA VAL A 52 1.11 8.56 -6.87
C VAL A 52 0.22 7.76 -5.91
N PRO A 53 0.73 6.93 -4.99
CA PRO A 53 -0.14 6.17 -4.10
C PRO A 53 -0.84 7.03 -3.04
N LEU A 54 -0.17 8.07 -2.51
CA LEU A 54 -0.74 8.90 -1.45
C LEU A 54 -1.88 9.79 -1.97
N ALA A 55 -1.73 10.40 -3.15
CA ALA A 55 -2.79 11.17 -3.77
C ALA A 55 -3.97 10.30 -4.21
N ALA A 56 -3.70 9.08 -4.73
CA ALA A 56 -4.74 8.13 -5.06
C ALA A 56 -5.57 7.73 -3.84
N MET A 57 -4.90 7.46 -2.70
CA MET A 57 -5.56 7.21 -1.43
C MET A 57 -6.42 8.39 -1.01
N LEU A 58 -5.85 9.60 -1.00
CA LEU A 58 -6.57 10.80 -0.58
C LEU A 58 -7.81 11.05 -1.44
N LEU A 59 -7.69 10.96 -2.75
CA LEU A 59 -8.82 11.15 -3.67
C LEU A 59 -9.95 10.16 -3.41
N SER A 60 -9.63 8.89 -3.20
CA SER A 60 -10.64 7.89 -2.89
C SER A 60 -11.22 8.06 -1.47
N ASP A 61 -10.40 8.44 -0.49
CA ASP A 61 -10.85 8.66 0.89
C ASP A 61 -11.75 9.91 1.02
N LEU A 62 -11.59 10.91 0.14
CA LEU A 62 -12.53 12.04 0.03
C LEU A 62 -13.95 11.57 -0.33
N TYR A 63 -14.08 10.49 -1.09
CA TYR A 63 -15.35 9.91 -1.46
C TYR A 63 -15.84 8.85 -0.46
N LEU A 64 -14.95 7.97 -0.02
CA LEU A 64 -15.27 6.86 0.90
C LEU A 64 -15.46 7.30 2.35
N GLY A 65 -14.96 8.48 2.70
CA GLY A 65 -14.98 9.02 4.06
C GLY A 65 -13.66 8.82 4.81
N PHE A 66 -13.43 9.72 5.75
CA PHE A 66 -12.23 9.69 6.59
C PHE A 66 -12.42 8.79 7.81
N HIS A 67 -11.34 8.12 8.23
CA HIS A 67 -11.33 7.24 9.39
C HIS A 67 -10.03 7.38 10.20
N SER A 68 -10.05 6.96 11.45
CA SER A 68 -8.93 7.13 12.39
C SER A 68 -7.65 6.38 11.99
N GLY A 69 -7.75 5.32 11.20
CA GLY A 69 -6.60 4.54 10.71
C GLY A 69 -5.82 5.18 9.56
N MET A 70 -6.31 6.28 8.95
CA MET A 70 -5.67 6.90 7.79
C MET A 70 -4.19 7.25 8.02
N PRO A 71 -3.79 7.93 9.12
CA PRO A 71 -2.40 8.33 9.28
C PRO A 71 -1.42 7.16 9.20
N ILE A 72 -1.77 6.02 9.80
CA ILE A 72 -0.90 4.84 9.79
C ILE A 72 -0.88 4.16 8.43
N ILE A 73 -2.00 4.14 7.71
CA ILE A 73 -2.07 3.60 6.34
C ILE A 73 -1.21 4.44 5.40
N TYR A 74 -1.31 5.77 5.46
CA TYR A 74 -0.50 6.67 4.64
C TYR A 74 0.98 6.54 4.96
N PHE A 75 1.33 6.45 6.25
CA PHE A 75 2.71 6.19 6.68
C PHE A 75 3.23 4.87 6.10
N THR A 76 2.48 3.78 6.21
CA THR A 76 2.91 2.48 5.69
C THR A 76 3.00 2.45 4.16
N LEU A 77 2.14 3.16 3.44
CA LEU A 77 2.27 3.33 1.99
C LEU A 77 3.55 4.10 1.63
N ALA A 78 3.90 5.14 2.39
CA ALA A 78 5.17 5.83 2.18
C ALA A 78 6.37 4.90 2.42
N VAL A 79 6.31 4.04 3.43
CA VAL A 79 7.34 3.00 3.64
C VAL A 79 7.39 2.00 2.47
N CYS A 80 6.25 1.62 1.89
CA CYS A 80 6.22 0.77 0.70
C CYS A 80 6.89 1.43 -0.52
N VAL A 81 6.68 2.74 -0.73
CA VAL A 81 7.40 3.50 -1.75
C VAL A 81 8.91 3.47 -1.47
N LEU A 82 9.31 3.68 -0.23
CA LEU A 82 10.73 3.61 0.17
C LEU A 82 11.32 2.24 -0.13
N ILE A 83 10.62 1.14 0.20
CA ILE A 83 11.04 -0.23 -0.14
C ILE A 83 11.26 -0.34 -1.66
N GLY A 84 10.35 0.19 -2.47
CA GLY A 84 10.50 0.23 -3.93
C GLY A 84 11.78 0.93 -4.38
N THR A 85 12.20 2.00 -3.70
CA THR A 85 13.42 2.71 -4.07
C THR A 85 14.70 1.88 -3.90
N PHE A 86 14.71 0.91 -2.99
CA PHE A 86 15.87 0.03 -2.79
C PHE A 86 16.06 -0.98 -3.93
N ILE A 87 15.01 -1.27 -4.70
CA ILE A 87 15.09 -2.17 -5.85
C ILE A 87 15.22 -1.43 -7.19
N GLU A 88 15.19 -0.09 -7.21
CA GLU A 88 15.23 0.76 -8.41
C GLU A 88 16.40 0.44 -9.35
N SER A 89 17.58 0.14 -8.81
CA SER A 89 18.79 -0.16 -9.61
C SER A 89 18.80 -1.57 -10.20
N ARG A 90 17.94 -2.46 -9.72
CA ARG A 90 17.89 -3.88 -10.12
C ARG A 90 16.45 -4.39 -10.14
N VAL A 91 15.62 -3.77 -10.97
CA VAL A 91 14.23 -4.22 -11.16
C VAL A 91 14.23 -5.54 -11.92
N THR A 92 14.06 -6.62 -11.19
CA THR A 92 13.88 -7.99 -11.71
C THR A 92 12.61 -8.58 -11.12
N ILE A 93 12.07 -9.63 -11.73
CA ILE A 93 10.89 -10.33 -11.21
C ILE A 93 11.12 -10.73 -9.74
N LEU A 94 12.27 -11.30 -9.41
CA LEU A 94 12.60 -11.72 -8.06
C LEU A 94 12.63 -10.53 -7.08
N ASN A 95 13.33 -9.45 -7.44
CA ASN A 95 13.43 -8.26 -6.58
C ASN A 95 12.07 -7.58 -6.40
N SER A 96 11.22 -7.59 -7.44
CA SER A 96 9.85 -7.07 -7.36
C SER A 96 9.00 -7.91 -6.40
N ILE A 97 9.05 -9.24 -6.49
CA ILE A 97 8.36 -10.13 -5.55
C ILE A 97 8.85 -9.91 -4.12
N LEU A 98 10.17 -9.82 -3.90
CA LEU A 98 10.73 -9.57 -2.57
C LEU A 98 10.33 -8.21 -2.01
N GLY A 99 10.36 -7.16 -2.83
CA GLY A 99 9.94 -5.81 -2.43
C GLY A 99 8.45 -5.75 -2.09
N ILE A 100 7.59 -6.36 -2.91
CA ILE A 100 6.15 -6.48 -2.64
C ILE A 100 5.90 -7.25 -1.36
N THR A 101 6.57 -8.40 -1.18
CA THR A 101 6.43 -9.22 0.03
C THR A 101 6.83 -8.43 1.27
N ALA A 102 7.96 -7.72 1.23
CA ALA A 102 8.40 -6.87 2.33
C ALA A 102 7.38 -5.75 2.62
N GLY A 103 6.87 -5.07 1.61
CA GLY A 103 5.84 -4.04 1.75
C GLY A 103 4.55 -4.56 2.37
N VAL A 104 4.07 -5.71 1.90
CA VAL A 104 2.86 -6.37 2.45
C VAL A 104 3.05 -6.76 3.91
N LEU A 105 4.20 -7.34 4.26
CA LEU A 105 4.49 -7.71 5.65
C LEU A 105 4.59 -6.49 6.56
N VAL A 106 5.28 -5.44 6.14
CA VAL A 106 5.37 -4.18 6.89
C VAL A 106 3.98 -3.57 7.10
N PHE A 107 3.18 -3.50 6.04
CA PHE A 107 1.81 -3.00 6.13
C PHE A 107 0.99 -3.83 7.12
N TYR A 108 1.00 -5.14 6.99
CA TYR A 108 0.27 -6.05 7.87
C TYR A 108 0.68 -5.91 9.32
N LEU A 109 1.99 -5.90 9.61
CA LEU A 109 2.50 -5.83 10.96
C LEU A 109 2.11 -4.49 11.63
N ILE A 110 2.31 -3.38 10.95
CA ILE A 110 2.07 -2.04 11.53
C ILE A 110 0.57 -1.79 11.68
N THR A 111 -0.25 -2.09 10.68
CA THR A 111 -1.68 -1.80 10.74
C THR A 111 -2.40 -2.67 11.77
N ASN A 112 -2.11 -3.97 11.85
CA ASN A 112 -2.71 -4.84 12.87
C ASN A 112 -2.23 -4.50 14.28
N PHE A 113 -0.97 -4.12 14.47
CA PHE A 113 -0.49 -3.60 15.75
C PHE A 113 -1.31 -2.37 16.19
N THR A 114 -1.55 -1.44 15.27
CA THR A 114 -2.34 -0.23 15.56
C THR A 114 -3.80 -0.57 15.88
N VAL A 115 -4.38 -1.54 15.18
CA VAL A 115 -5.73 -2.03 15.48
C VAL A 115 -5.77 -2.66 16.88
N TRP A 116 -4.83 -3.54 17.22
CA TRP A 116 -4.76 -4.14 18.54
C TRP A 116 -4.65 -3.09 19.65
N TYR A 117 -3.74 -2.10 19.47
CA TYR A 117 -3.46 -1.11 20.52
C TYR A 117 -4.57 -0.05 20.66
N GLY A 118 -5.17 0.38 19.54
CA GLY A 118 -6.00 1.59 19.52
C GLY A 118 -7.48 1.39 19.25
N SER A 119 -7.94 0.20 18.82
CA SER A 119 -9.35 0.00 18.45
C SER A 119 -10.27 -0.39 19.60
N GLY A 120 -9.73 -0.94 20.68
CA GLY A 120 -10.51 -1.54 21.77
C GLY A 120 -11.21 -2.87 21.39
N MET A 121 -10.97 -3.39 20.17
CA MET A 121 -11.57 -4.65 19.70
C MET A 121 -10.93 -5.89 20.32
N TYR A 122 -9.68 -5.76 20.76
CA TYR A 122 -8.89 -6.84 21.32
C TYR A 122 -8.36 -6.44 22.70
N GLU A 123 -8.19 -7.43 23.56
CA GLU A 123 -7.58 -7.23 24.86
C GLU A 123 -6.13 -6.72 24.74
N ASN A 124 -5.72 -5.76 25.55
CA ASN A 124 -4.34 -5.27 25.60
C ASN A 124 -3.43 -6.26 26.34
N SER A 125 -3.38 -7.49 25.82
CA SER A 125 -2.57 -8.61 26.31
C SER A 125 -1.81 -9.24 25.15
N PHE A 126 -0.80 -10.06 25.45
CA PHE A 126 -0.08 -10.82 24.42
C PHE A 126 -1.01 -11.77 23.66
N SER A 127 -1.98 -12.38 24.33
CA SER A 127 -3.01 -13.23 23.71
C SER A 127 -3.89 -12.42 22.75
N GLY A 128 -4.32 -11.22 23.15
CA GLY A 128 -5.09 -10.32 22.30
C GLY A 128 -4.31 -9.85 21.06
N LEU A 129 -3.00 -9.61 21.21
CA LEU A 129 -2.12 -9.29 20.07
C LEU A 129 -2.06 -10.45 19.07
N ILE A 130 -1.83 -11.68 19.54
CA ILE A 130 -1.82 -12.87 18.67
C ILE A 130 -3.18 -13.03 17.97
N THR A 131 -4.27 -12.89 18.71
CA THR A 131 -5.62 -12.98 18.16
C THR A 131 -5.84 -11.95 17.05
N CYS A 132 -5.44 -10.70 17.25
CA CYS A 132 -5.55 -9.64 16.24
C CYS A 132 -4.80 -10.02 14.95
N TYR A 133 -3.57 -10.50 15.07
CA TYR A 133 -2.80 -10.93 13.89
C TYR A 133 -3.43 -12.15 13.21
N VAL A 134 -3.88 -13.15 13.96
CA VAL A 134 -4.55 -14.33 13.36
C VAL A 134 -5.80 -13.93 12.61
N MET A 135 -6.63 -13.06 13.20
CA MET A 135 -7.84 -12.52 12.54
C MET A 135 -7.53 -11.65 11.32
N GLY A 136 -6.34 -11.08 11.27
CA GLY A 136 -5.82 -10.30 10.14
C GLY A 136 -5.34 -11.12 8.95
N LEU A 137 -5.11 -12.44 9.07
CA LEU A 137 -4.56 -13.29 8.00
C LEU A 137 -5.36 -13.28 6.68
N PRO A 138 -6.71 -13.29 6.67
CA PRO A 138 -7.45 -13.19 5.41
C PRO A 138 -7.17 -11.87 4.67
N PHE A 139 -7.00 -10.76 5.39
CA PHE A 139 -6.65 -9.47 4.80
C PHE A 139 -5.22 -9.45 4.27
N LEU A 140 -4.27 -10.08 4.98
CA LEU A 140 -2.90 -10.29 4.51
C LEU A 140 -2.89 -11.04 3.17
N GLN A 141 -3.63 -12.13 3.07
CA GLN A 141 -3.73 -12.94 1.85
C GLN A 141 -4.27 -12.11 0.67
N ASN A 142 -5.35 -11.38 0.86
CA ASN A 142 -5.93 -10.51 -0.16
C ASN A 142 -4.95 -9.41 -0.59
N THR A 143 -4.30 -8.76 0.38
CA THR A 143 -3.29 -7.73 0.10
C THR A 143 -2.11 -8.30 -0.67
N PHE A 144 -1.63 -9.48 -0.31
CA PHE A 144 -0.49 -10.13 -0.97
C PHE A 144 -0.81 -10.48 -2.42
N ILE A 145 -1.94 -11.16 -2.66
CA ILE A 145 -2.36 -11.57 -4.00
C ILE A 145 -2.59 -10.35 -4.90
N SER A 146 -3.34 -9.35 -4.42
CA SER A 146 -3.59 -8.14 -5.19
C SER A 146 -2.31 -7.36 -5.48
N SER A 147 -1.40 -7.25 -4.51
CA SER A 147 -0.13 -6.56 -4.69
C SER A 147 0.77 -7.24 -5.72
N LEU A 148 0.78 -8.57 -5.79
CA LEU A 148 1.49 -9.30 -6.84
C LEU A 148 0.85 -9.07 -8.22
N ILE A 149 -0.48 -9.16 -8.32
CA ILE A 149 -1.18 -8.98 -9.60
C ILE A 149 -0.96 -7.58 -10.18
N TYR A 150 -1.03 -6.55 -9.34
CA TYR A 150 -1.00 -5.16 -9.78
C TYR A 150 0.38 -4.49 -9.69
N GLY A 151 1.33 -5.07 -8.95
CA GLY A 151 2.65 -4.50 -8.73
C GLY A 151 3.77 -5.14 -9.56
N MET A 152 3.45 -6.13 -10.40
CA MET A 152 4.35 -6.80 -11.33
C MET A 152 4.00 -6.48 -12.77
#